data_6f8bed9be3e2dc58443aece5a09232b3
#
_entry.id   6f8bed9be3e2dc58443aece5a09232b3
#
_cell.length_a   1.000
_cell.length_b   1.000
_cell.length_c   1.000
_cell.angle_alpha   90.00
_cell.angle_beta   90.00
_cell.angle_gamma   90.00
#
_symmetry.space_group_name_H-M   'P 1'
#
loop_
_entity.id
_entity.type
_entity.pdbx_description
1 polymer ?
#
loop_
_entity_poly.entity_id
_entity_poly.type
_entity_poly.pdbx_seq_one_letter_code
_entity_poly.pdbx_strand_id
1 'polypeptide(L)'
;MNRDTAVPQVDAMPGEKAREWVEYHHDTAAASTYVYDFVWDLSEDAEGPFCTDLDSNVLLDFTSHVAAAPLGYNNPKIMDRLREFDLVDPLKIAGQDFYVSSGQQPEADDLPGAAGLMDRLTELTSHYGMDTVFLSNSGAEAVENALKISYDASGGGKYGITFQGAFHGRTLGTLSLNRSKEVYRRKFPEIPGVHDVPFCDDRTCSPETCSCGFFAGGTSQLRRKLDPAKGHVNPEEVSYLIMEPIQGEGGYRFPSDEFMQEVADVVEEHDITLVADEIQSGVGRTGEMWGSDHYPIEPDVITCAKALRVGATISRSDVFPAERARLSSTWGAGDIVASLQGALTLDAIEDYDLLDNAVVRGRQFLETMRDADPEGVADVRGKGLMLAVEFASTERRDAVQEAALRRGLLTLACGYSVLRILPPLDVTEREIGLGCDLLLSAIEDTA
;
A
#
# COMPACT_ATOMS: atom_id res chain seq x y z
N MET A 1 -4.46 -21.73 18.43
CA MET A 1 -4.82 -22.05 17.01
C MET A 1 -3.68 -22.81 16.38
N ASN A 2 -3.93 -23.72 15.45
CA ASN A 2 -2.88 -24.36 14.67
C ASN A 2 -3.11 -24.00 13.19
N ARG A 3 -2.22 -23.22 12.61
CA ARG A 3 -2.30 -22.70 11.24
C ARG A 3 -2.51 -23.80 10.19
N ASP A 4 -1.86 -24.96 10.35
CA ASP A 4 -1.91 -26.04 9.36
C ASP A 4 -3.27 -26.73 9.25
N THR A 5 -4.09 -26.63 10.31
CA THR A 5 -5.39 -27.29 10.40
C THR A 5 -6.56 -26.33 10.58
N ALA A 6 -6.29 -25.04 10.84
CA ALA A 6 -7.33 -24.04 11.01
C ALA A 6 -8.20 -23.90 9.76
N VAL A 7 -9.49 -23.77 9.97
CA VAL A 7 -10.49 -23.47 8.93
C VAL A 7 -11.41 -22.38 9.45
N PRO A 8 -11.89 -21.48 8.60
CA PRO A 8 -12.91 -20.52 8.98
C PRO A 8 -14.16 -21.21 9.54
N GLN A 9 -14.66 -20.67 10.65
CA GLN A 9 -15.88 -21.14 11.28
C GLN A 9 -16.64 -19.93 11.81
N VAL A 10 -17.84 -19.71 11.31
CA VAL A 10 -18.67 -18.56 11.69
C VAL A 10 -20.04 -19.06 12.13
N ASP A 11 -20.40 -18.73 13.38
CA ASP A 11 -21.72 -19.01 13.92
C ASP A 11 -22.70 -17.84 13.65
N ALA A 12 -22.24 -16.61 13.84
CA ALA A 12 -22.98 -15.39 13.55
C ALA A 12 -22.03 -14.22 13.21
N MET A 13 -22.35 -13.44 12.17
CA MET A 13 -21.55 -12.30 11.75
C MET A 13 -22.46 -11.13 11.33
N PRO A 14 -22.45 -9.99 12.03
CA PRO A 14 -21.83 -9.77 13.33
C PRO A 14 -22.52 -10.57 14.46
N GLY A 15 -21.75 -11.01 15.45
CA GLY A 15 -22.24 -11.67 16.64
C GLY A 15 -22.83 -10.70 17.67
N GLU A 16 -23.30 -11.21 18.81
CA GLU A 16 -23.96 -10.41 19.85
C GLU A 16 -22.97 -9.46 20.54
N LYS A 17 -21.80 -9.98 20.94
CA LYS A 17 -20.75 -9.19 21.61
C LYS A 17 -20.16 -8.13 20.67
N ALA A 18 -19.96 -8.48 19.40
CA ALA A 18 -19.46 -7.53 18.39
C ALA A 18 -20.42 -6.34 18.26
N ARG A 19 -21.75 -6.57 18.21
CA ARG A 19 -22.74 -5.47 18.15
C ARG A 19 -22.67 -4.54 19.34
N GLU A 20 -22.55 -5.07 20.56
CA GLU A 20 -22.41 -4.26 21.78
C GLU A 20 -21.13 -3.40 21.76
N TRP A 21 -19.99 -3.97 21.32
CA TRP A 21 -18.74 -3.24 21.19
C TRP A 21 -18.75 -2.16 20.10
N VAL A 22 -19.36 -2.45 18.96
CA VAL A 22 -19.52 -1.48 17.86
C VAL A 22 -20.41 -0.32 18.31
N GLU A 23 -21.51 -0.59 19.01
CA GLU A 23 -22.36 0.45 19.59
C GLU A 23 -21.58 1.31 20.59
N TYR A 24 -20.84 0.69 21.51
CA TYR A 24 -19.97 1.41 22.45
C TYR A 24 -18.95 2.31 21.76
N HIS A 25 -18.34 1.84 20.66
CA HIS A 25 -17.43 2.67 19.87
C HIS A 25 -18.16 3.84 19.19
N HIS A 26 -19.34 3.61 18.65
CA HIS A 26 -20.12 4.64 17.97
C HIS A 26 -20.59 5.76 18.91
N ASP A 27 -20.72 5.49 20.21
CA ASP A 27 -21.09 6.51 21.20
C ASP A 27 -20.02 7.61 21.36
N THR A 28 -18.75 7.31 21.06
CA THR A 28 -17.63 8.23 21.30
C THR A 28 -16.72 8.44 20.08
N ALA A 29 -16.67 7.51 19.16
CA ALA A 29 -15.78 7.55 18.03
C ALA A 29 -16.46 8.04 16.74
N ALA A 30 -15.68 8.58 15.81
CA ALA A 30 -16.17 9.00 14.52
C ALA A 30 -16.60 7.77 13.68
N ALA A 31 -17.88 7.58 13.49
CA ALA A 31 -18.47 6.43 12.77
C ALA A 31 -17.96 6.25 11.32
N SER A 32 -17.41 7.29 10.71
CA SER A 32 -16.87 7.27 9.34
C SER A 32 -15.58 6.43 9.18
N THR A 33 -15.02 5.90 10.27
CA THR A 33 -13.73 5.21 10.24
C THR A 33 -13.83 3.69 10.29
N TYR A 34 -15.02 3.13 10.53
CA TYR A 34 -15.20 1.69 10.66
C TYR A 34 -15.34 0.99 9.30
N VAL A 35 -14.74 -0.21 9.20
CA VAL A 35 -14.74 -1.01 7.98
C VAL A 35 -15.66 -2.23 8.12
N TYR A 36 -15.73 -2.81 9.33
CA TYR A 36 -16.50 -4.01 9.64
C TYR A 36 -17.31 -3.85 10.92
N ASP A 37 -18.39 -4.62 11.03
CA ASP A 37 -19.24 -4.70 12.20
C ASP A 37 -18.87 -5.89 13.12
N PHE A 38 -17.64 -6.37 13.07
CA PHE A 38 -17.09 -7.35 14.00
C PHE A 38 -15.88 -6.78 14.75
N VAL A 39 -15.45 -7.46 15.82
CA VAL A 39 -14.36 -6.99 16.69
C VAL A 39 -13.34 -8.11 16.86
N TRP A 40 -12.07 -7.86 16.53
CA TRP A 40 -10.99 -8.79 16.83
C TRP A 40 -10.83 -8.99 18.33
N ASP A 41 -10.67 -10.23 18.78
CA ASP A 41 -10.34 -10.53 20.17
C ASP A 41 -8.81 -10.68 20.33
N LEU A 42 -8.21 -9.71 21.03
CA LEU A 42 -6.75 -9.70 21.26
C LEU A 42 -6.30 -10.77 22.27
N SER A 43 -7.22 -11.40 23.00
CA SER A 43 -6.94 -12.46 23.97
C SER A 43 -7.05 -13.87 23.39
N GLU A 44 -7.63 -13.98 22.21
CA GLU A 44 -7.82 -15.25 21.52
C GLU A 44 -6.69 -15.55 20.52
N ASP A 45 -6.59 -16.80 20.15
CA ASP A 45 -5.54 -17.28 19.25
C ASP A 45 -5.67 -16.70 17.83
N ALA A 46 -4.52 -16.29 17.27
CA ALA A 46 -4.38 -15.88 15.88
C ALA A 46 -3.01 -16.35 15.34
N GLU A 47 -2.94 -16.84 14.10
CA GLU A 47 -1.69 -17.31 13.49
C GLU A 47 -1.78 -17.26 11.95
N GLY A 48 -0.74 -16.70 11.30
CA GLY A 48 -0.72 -16.52 9.84
C GLY A 48 -1.90 -15.68 9.37
N PRO A 49 -2.71 -16.13 8.40
CA PRO A 49 -3.90 -15.39 7.97
C PRO A 49 -5.14 -15.61 8.85
N PHE A 50 -5.06 -16.44 9.90
CA PHE A 50 -6.22 -16.75 10.72
C PHE A 50 -6.27 -15.89 11.98
N CYS A 51 -7.46 -15.36 12.28
CA CYS A 51 -7.75 -14.64 13.51
C CYS A 51 -9.10 -15.06 14.10
N THR A 52 -9.29 -14.71 15.39
CA THR A 52 -10.54 -14.97 16.10
C THR A 52 -11.19 -13.63 16.45
N ASP A 53 -12.50 -13.56 16.28
CA ASP A 53 -13.29 -12.40 16.71
C ASP A 53 -13.85 -12.56 18.13
N LEU A 54 -14.45 -11.49 18.66
CA LEU A 54 -15.00 -11.45 20.02
C LEU A 54 -16.16 -12.44 20.24
N ASP A 55 -16.83 -12.87 19.20
CA ASP A 55 -17.91 -13.88 19.22
C ASP A 55 -17.39 -15.30 18.97
N SER A 56 -16.07 -15.49 19.00
CA SER A 56 -15.34 -16.76 18.81
C SER A 56 -15.42 -17.33 17.36
N ASN A 57 -15.76 -16.50 16.38
CA ASN A 57 -15.65 -16.91 14.99
C ASN A 57 -14.17 -16.95 14.58
N VAL A 58 -13.79 -17.99 13.83
CA VAL A 58 -12.46 -18.11 13.20
C VAL A 58 -12.54 -17.58 11.78
N LEU A 59 -11.71 -16.58 11.46
CA LEU A 59 -11.73 -15.87 10.20
C LEU A 59 -10.42 -16.08 9.44
N LEU A 60 -10.49 -16.11 8.11
CA LEU A 60 -9.36 -16.08 7.19
C LEU A 60 -9.20 -14.65 6.65
N ASP A 61 -8.14 -13.97 7.04
CA ASP A 61 -7.89 -12.57 6.69
C ASP A 61 -7.08 -12.44 5.39
N PHE A 62 -7.77 -12.16 4.31
CA PHE A 62 -7.16 -11.78 3.03
C PHE A 62 -7.19 -10.26 2.81
N THR A 63 -7.11 -9.49 3.90
CA THR A 63 -6.93 -8.05 3.87
C THR A 63 -5.53 -7.62 4.33
N SER A 64 -4.88 -8.45 5.15
CA SER A 64 -3.63 -8.10 5.85
C SER A 64 -3.68 -6.68 6.43
N HIS A 65 -4.82 -6.29 7.04
CA HIS A 65 -5.06 -4.91 7.52
C HIS A 65 -4.76 -3.84 6.45
N VAL A 66 -5.28 -4.04 5.24
CA VAL A 66 -5.01 -3.17 4.07
C VAL A 66 -3.53 -3.20 3.68
N ALA A 67 -2.90 -4.38 3.68
CA ALA A 67 -1.47 -4.62 3.46
C ALA A 67 -0.53 -4.08 4.56
N ALA A 68 -1.04 -3.71 5.74
CA ALA A 68 -0.22 -3.26 6.87
C ALA A 68 0.28 -4.41 7.77
N ALA A 69 -0.18 -5.64 7.57
CA ALA A 69 0.26 -6.85 8.25
C ALA A 69 0.78 -7.88 7.23
N PRO A 70 1.91 -7.62 6.56
CA PRO A 70 2.38 -8.44 5.45
C PRO A 70 2.76 -9.86 5.85
N LEU A 71 3.03 -10.12 7.12
CA LEU A 71 3.37 -11.44 7.67
C LEU A 71 2.22 -12.06 8.48
N GLY A 72 1.00 -11.53 8.37
CA GLY A 72 -0.16 -12.01 9.11
C GLY A 72 -0.05 -11.81 10.62
N TYR A 73 -0.77 -12.65 11.36
CA TYR A 73 -0.84 -12.61 12.81
C TYR A 73 0.28 -13.43 13.45
N ASN A 74 0.84 -12.87 14.53
CA ASN A 74 1.78 -13.54 15.43
C ASN A 74 2.99 -14.22 14.74
N ASN A 75 3.48 -13.64 13.64
CA ASN A 75 4.67 -14.19 12.98
C ASN A 75 5.83 -14.28 14.00
N PRO A 76 6.45 -15.46 14.19
CA PRO A 76 7.45 -15.69 15.23
C PRO A 76 8.70 -14.80 15.05
N LYS A 77 9.12 -14.49 13.82
CA LYS A 77 10.24 -13.58 13.54
C LYS A 77 10.09 -12.23 14.22
N ILE A 78 8.86 -11.70 14.22
CA ILE A 78 8.54 -10.42 14.89
C ILE A 78 8.29 -10.64 16.38
N MET A 79 7.41 -11.60 16.72
CA MET A 79 6.91 -11.74 18.08
C MET A 79 7.98 -12.16 19.08
N ASP A 80 8.92 -13.03 18.70
CA ASP A 80 9.98 -13.48 19.59
C ASP A 80 10.95 -12.32 19.90
N ARG A 81 11.28 -11.50 18.90
CA ARG A 81 12.12 -10.31 19.11
C ARG A 81 11.40 -9.24 19.93
N LEU A 82 10.11 -9.01 19.71
CA LEU A 82 9.34 -8.05 20.52
C LEU A 82 9.25 -8.45 21.99
N ARG A 83 9.23 -9.75 22.33
CA ARG A 83 9.26 -10.23 23.71
C ARG A 83 10.59 -9.93 24.40
N GLU A 84 11.71 -9.91 23.65
CA GLU A 84 13.03 -9.54 24.14
C GLU A 84 13.18 -8.02 24.33
N PHE A 85 12.24 -7.23 23.76
CA PHE A 85 12.31 -5.78 23.69
C PHE A 85 11.84 -5.11 24.99
N ASP A 86 12.56 -5.35 26.11
CA ASP A 86 12.30 -4.75 27.41
C ASP A 86 13.13 -3.46 27.60
N LEU A 87 12.74 -2.41 26.88
CA LEU A 87 13.43 -1.13 26.92
C LEU A 87 12.87 -0.18 27.97
N VAL A 88 13.71 0.75 28.35
CA VAL A 88 13.36 1.85 29.27
C VAL A 88 12.33 2.76 28.62
N ASP A 89 11.21 2.97 29.30
CA ASP A 89 10.24 4.01 28.95
C ASP A 89 10.78 5.40 29.41
N PRO A 90 10.71 6.48 28.60
CA PRO A 90 10.00 6.61 27.31
C PRO A 90 10.84 6.31 26.06
N LEU A 91 12.03 5.73 26.17
CA LEU A 91 12.91 5.48 25.02
C LEU A 91 12.27 4.57 23.96
N LYS A 92 11.31 3.73 24.34
CA LYS A 92 10.54 2.89 23.40
C LYS A 92 9.84 3.67 22.29
N ILE A 93 9.49 4.92 22.56
CA ILE A 93 8.80 5.81 21.60
C ILE A 93 9.71 6.90 21.05
N ALA A 94 11.03 6.85 21.33
CA ALA A 94 11.99 7.75 20.71
C ALA A 94 12.05 7.47 19.20
N GLY A 95 11.78 8.49 18.40
CA GLY A 95 11.84 8.39 16.95
C GLY A 95 13.25 8.69 16.39
N GLN A 96 13.32 8.86 15.08
CA GLN A 96 14.58 9.11 14.36
C GLN A 96 15.35 10.37 14.82
N ASP A 97 14.70 11.31 15.51
CA ASP A 97 15.35 12.53 16.00
C ASP A 97 16.27 12.28 17.21
N PHE A 98 16.23 11.09 17.79
CA PHE A 98 17.03 10.71 18.94
C PHE A 98 17.95 9.54 18.60
N TYR A 99 19.21 9.65 19.00
CA TYR A 99 20.17 8.55 18.84
C TYR A 99 19.98 7.53 19.96
N VAL A 100 19.43 6.37 19.61
CA VAL A 100 19.19 5.26 20.53
C VAL A 100 19.71 3.97 19.94
N SER A 101 20.24 3.06 20.79
CA SER A 101 20.73 1.75 20.39
C SER A 101 20.50 0.75 21.50
N SER A 102 20.27 -0.51 21.16
CA SER A 102 20.27 -1.64 22.08
C SER A 102 21.64 -2.35 22.11
N GLY A 103 22.52 -2.06 21.17
CA GLY A 103 23.85 -2.63 21.03
C GLY A 103 24.97 -1.66 21.39
N GLN A 104 26.21 -2.18 21.41
CA GLN A 104 27.41 -1.39 21.70
C GLN A 104 27.99 -0.72 20.45
N GLN A 105 27.75 -1.31 19.30
CA GLN A 105 28.19 -0.85 17.98
C GLN A 105 27.01 -0.96 17.00
N PRO A 106 26.91 -0.09 15.99
CA PRO A 106 25.82 -0.15 15.02
C PRO A 106 25.66 -1.52 14.34
N GLU A 107 26.76 -2.13 13.94
CA GLU A 107 26.77 -3.42 13.24
C GLU A 107 26.48 -4.62 14.18
N ALA A 108 26.53 -4.40 15.49
CA ALA A 108 26.24 -5.41 16.51
C ALA A 108 24.88 -5.19 17.19
N ASP A 109 24.06 -4.29 16.67
CA ASP A 109 22.76 -4.01 17.25
C ASP A 109 21.75 -5.10 16.89
N ASP A 110 21.50 -6.01 17.83
CA ASP A 110 20.58 -7.14 17.67
C ASP A 110 19.09 -6.73 17.62
N LEU A 111 18.77 -5.50 18.06
CA LEU A 111 17.43 -4.96 18.07
C LEU A 111 17.41 -3.67 17.21
N PRO A 112 17.27 -3.81 15.88
CA PRO A 112 17.31 -2.66 15.00
C PRO A 112 16.18 -1.66 15.33
N GLY A 113 16.58 -0.41 15.49
CA GLY A 113 15.64 0.70 15.65
C GLY A 113 15.48 1.48 14.34
N ALA A 114 15.25 2.79 14.45
CA ALA A 114 15.11 3.67 13.30
C ALA A 114 16.32 3.61 12.34
N ALA A 115 17.54 3.64 12.88
CA ALA A 115 18.76 3.56 12.07
C ALA A 115 18.88 2.24 11.31
N GLY A 116 18.61 1.11 11.96
CA GLY A 116 18.65 -0.21 11.34
C GLY A 116 17.57 -0.40 10.26
N LEU A 117 16.39 0.21 10.43
CA LEU A 117 15.37 0.23 9.36
C LEU A 117 15.84 1.10 8.18
N MET A 118 16.41 2.29 8.44
CA MET A 118 16.91 3.16 7.37
C MET A 118 18.03 2.49 6.56
N ASP A 119 18.95 1.79 7.24
CA ASP A 119 20.03 1.05 6.58
C ASP A 119 19.48 -0.01 5.59
N ARG A 120 18.54 -0.85 6.03
CA ARG A 120 17.89 -1.84 5.17
C ARG A 120 17.16 -1.21 3.97
N LEU A 121 16.49 -0.08 4.19
CA LEU A 121 15.79 0.62 3.11
C LEU A 121 16.75 1.19 2.07
N THR A 122 17.91 1.73 2.47
CA THR A 122 18.92 2.21 1.52
C THR A 122 19.54 1.06 0.74
N GLU A 123 19.76 -0.10 1.35
CA GLU A 123 20.23 -1.30 0.66
C GLU A 123 19.22 -1.73 -0.42
N LEU A 124 17.94 -1.85 -0.06
CA LEU A 124 16.86 -2.28 -0.94
C LEU A 124 16.51 -1.30 -2.07
N THR A 125 16.98 -0.05 -2.00
CA THR A 125 16.79 0.98 -3.02
C THR A 125 18.10 1.41 -3.70
N SER A 126 19.21 0.71 -3.41
CA SER A 126 20.54 1.04 -3.92
C SER A 126 20.64 0.98 -5.44
N HIS A 127 19.86 0.13 -6.11
CA HIS A 127 19.79 0.03 -7.56
C HIS A 127 19.18 1.28 -8.24
N TYR A 128 18.40 2.10 -7.50
CA TYR A 128 17.97 3.44 -7.89
C TYR A 128 18.96 4.55 -7.46
N GLY A 129 20.09 4.19 -6.86
CA GLY A 129 21.07 5.13 -6.34
C GLY A 129 20.64 5.90 -5.09
N MET A 130 19.58 5.43 -4.42
CA MET A 130 19.06 6.06 -3.19
C MET A 130 19.92 5.67 -1.99
N ASP A 131 20.29 6.65 -1.17
CA ASP A 131 21.22 6.50 -0.04
C ASP A 131 20.73 7.17 1.24
N THR A 132 19.54 7.76 1.23
CA THR A 132 19.03 8.57 2.35
C THR A 132 17.56 8.30 2.59
N VAL A 133 17.20 8.13 3.88
CA VAL A 133 15.83 7.88 4.33
C VAL A 133 15.41 8.92 5.37
N PHE A 134 14.18 9.38 5.26
CA PHE A 134 13.51 10.18 6.28
C PHE A 134 12.22 9.47 6.73
N LEU A 135 12.17 9.10 8.03
CA LEU A 135 11.02 8.39 8.58
C LEU A 135 9.89 9.35 9.00
N SER A 136 8.68 8.82 9.07
CA SER A 136 7.47 9.53 9.47
C SER A 136 6.46 8.58 10.13
N ASN A 137 5.35 9.08 10.67
CA ASN A 137 4.36 8.23 11.37
C ASN A 137 3.39 7.52 10.43
N SER A 138 3.28 7.94 9.19
CA SER A 138 2.29 7.42 8.26
C SER A 138 2.69 7.60 6.80
N GLY A 139 2.03 6.86 5.90
CA GLY A 139 2.21 7.05 4.47
C GLY A 139 1.83 8.46 4.00
N ALA A 140 0.79 9.07 4.57
CA ALA A 140 0.43 10.44 4.23
C ALA A 140 1.57 11.43 4.58
N GLU A 141 2.21 11.27 5.75
CA GLU A 141 3.37 12.09 6.11
C GLU A 141 4.59 11.81 5.21
N ALA A 142 4.79 10.55 4.81
CA ALA A 142 5.85 10.20 3.86
C ALA A 142 5.65 10.91 2.51
N VAL A 143 4.42 10.91 1.98
CA VAL A 143 4.09 11.67 0.76
C VAL A 143 4.25 13.18 0.98
N GLU A 144 3.77 13.76 2.10
CA GLU A 144 3.99 15.18 2.40
C GLU A 144 5.49 15.54 2.39
N ASN A 145 6.35 14.66 2.92
CA ASN A 145 7.79 14.85 2.89
C ASN A 145 8.36 14.73 1.46
N ALA A 146 7.89 13.78 0.67
CA ALA A 146 8.27 13.65 -0.74
C ALA A 146 7.93 14.94 -1.53
N LEU A 147 6.73 15.52 -1.32
CA LEU A 147 6.38 16.79 -1.93
C LEU A 147 7.32 17.92 -1.49
N LYS A 148 7.63 17.99 -0.18
CA LYS A 148 8.52 19.05 0.37
C LYS A 148 9.92 18.98 -0.22
N ILE A 149 10.53 17.79 -0.29
CA ILE A 149 11.88 17.65 -0.88
C ILE A 149 11.87 17.93 -2.38
N SER A 150 10.82 17.51 -3.10
CA SER A 150 10.67 17.82 -4.55
C SER A 150 10.53 19.31 -4.82
N TYR A 151 9.75 20.03 -4.01
CA TYR A 151 9.66 21.50 -4.11
C TYR A 151 10.99 22.19 -3.79
N ASP A 152 11.74 21.68 -2.81
CA ASP A 152 13.04 22.25 -2.43
C ASP A 152 14.08 22.00 -3.52
N ALA A 153 14.19 20.77 -4.02
CA ALA A 153 15.11 20.36 -5.08
C ALA A 153 14.86 21.11 -6.40
N SER A 154 13.60 21.32 -6.77
CA SER A 154 13.22 22.08 -7.98
C SER A 154 13.44 23.58 -7.89
N GLY A 155 13.83 24.10 -6.71
CA GLY A 155 13.96 25.54 -6.49
C GLY A 155 12.62 26.30 -6.40
N GLY A 156 11.51 25.59 -6.14
CA GLY A 156 10.20 26.17 -5.88
C GLY A 156 9.30 26.27 -7.10
N GLY A 157 9.12 25.19 -7.82
CA GLY A 157 8.14 25.08 -8.90
C GLY A 157 6.70 25.31 -8.42
N LYS A 158 5.82 25.61 -9.36
CA LYS A 158 4.41 25.92 -9.06
C LYS A 158 3.47 24.74 -9.15
N TYR A 159 3.89 23.69 -9.90
CA TYR A 159 3.00 22.64 -10.34
C TYR A 159 3.45 21.26 -9.83
N GLY A 160 2.45 20.45 -9.53
CA GLY A 160 2.61 19.01 -9.35
C GLY A 160 1.68 18.27 -10.29
N ILE A 161 2.06 17.07 -10.68
CA ILE A 161 1.25 16.20 -11.54
C ILE A 161 0.92 14.93 -10.79
N THR A 162 -0.34 14.51 -10.86
CA THR A 162 -0.87 13.24 -10.33
C THR A 162 -1.69 12.54 -11.40
N PHE A 163 -2.26 11.38 -11.08
CA PHE A 163 -3.06 10.60 -12.03
C PHE A 163 -4.51 10.43 -11.57
N GLN A 164 -5.42 10.32 -12.53
CA GLN A 164 -6.81 9.96 -12.25
C GLN A 164 -6.87 8.58 -11.58
N GLY A 165 -7.72 8.45 -10.56
CA GLY A 165 -7.80 7.26 -9.74
C GLY A 165 -6.79 7.20 -8.57
N ALA A 166 -5.86 8.14 -8.45
CA ALA A 166 -4.82 8.14 -7.43
C ALA A 166 -5.35 8.32 -6.00
N PHE A 167 -4.62 7.69 -5.05
CA PHE A 167 -4.83 7.86 -3.61
C PHE A 167 -3.48 7.94 -2.87
N HIS A 168 -3.15 9.11 -2.34
CA HIS A 168 -1.85 9.37 -1.70
C HIS A 168 -1.92 9.72 -0.21
N GLY A 169 -3.10 9.70 0.40
CA GLY A 169 -3.27 9.95 1.83
C GLY A 169 -4.46 10.84 2.16
N ARG A 170 -4.54 11.28 3.44
CA ARG A 170 -5.69 12.03 3.99
C ARG A 170 -5.30 13.32 4.71
N THR A 171 -4.05 13.74 4.70
CA THR A 171 -3.65 15.10 5.07
C THR A 171 -4.05 16.06 3.97
N LEU A 172 -4.17 17.36 4.24
CA LEU A 172 -4.65 18.31 3.23
C LEU A 172 -3.75 18.38 1.98
N GLY A 173 -2.44 18.23 2.14
CA GLY A 173 -1.52 18.16 1.01
C GLY A 173 -1.76 16.93 0.15
N THR A 174 -1.79 15.75 0.76
CA THR A 174 -2.04 14.49 0.03
C THR A 174 -3.46 14.40 -0.54
N LEU A 175 -4.47 15.00 0.13
CA LEU A 175 -5.82 15.11 -0.42
C LEU A 175 -5.85 15.87 -1.75
N SER A 176 -4.97 16.86 -1.91
CA SER A 176 -4.85 17.63 -3.16
C SER A 176 -4.42 16.78 -4.35
N LEU A 177 -3.78 15.63 -4.09
CA LEU A 177 -3.32 14.67 -5.11
C LEU A 177 -4.37 13.60 -5.43
N ASN A 178 -5.30 13.32 -4.50
CA ASN A 178 -6.26 12.23 -4.66
C ASN A 178 -7.25 12.47 -5.80
N ARG A 179 -7.50 11.43 -6.59
CA ARG A 179 -8.46 11.41 -7.71
C ARG A 179 -9.30 10.12 -7.75
N SER A 180 -9.21 9.27 -6.70
CA SER A 180 -9.94 7.99 -6.64
C SER A 180 -11.42 8.17 -6.35
N LYS A 181 -11.78 8.89 -5.27
CA LYS A 181 -13.18 9.12 -4.89
C LYS A 181 -13.36 10.57 -4.44
N GLU A 182 -14.42 11.21 -4.93
CA GLU A 182 -14.75 12.61 -4.62
C GLU A 182 -15.00 12.84 -3.12
N VAL A 183 -15.56 11.86 -2.42
CA VAL A 183 -15.88 11.95 -0.98
C VAL A 183 -14.64 12.23 -0.12
N TYR A 184 -13.45 11.84 -0.55
CA TYR A 184 -12.22 12.04 0.24
C TYR A 184 -11.78 13.51 0.28
N ARG A 185 -12.04 14.28 -0.76
CA ARG A 185 -11.56 15.67 -0.91
C ARG A 185 -12.67 16.73 -0.98
N ARG A 186 -13.92 16.32 -1.14
CA ARG A 186 -15.06 17.21 -1.29
C ARG A 186 -15.13 18.23 -0.14
N LYS A 187 -15.15 19.53 -0.50
CA LYS A 187 -15.22 20.69 0.41
C LYS A 187 -13.98 20.92 1.27
N PHE A 188 -12.90 20.20 1.06
CA PHE A 188 -11.60 20.53 1.65
C PHE A 188 -10.80 21.44 0.71
N PRO A 189 -9.92 22.32 1.24
CA PRO A 189 -9.02 23.10 0.41
C PRO A 189 -7.98 22.21 -0.27
N GLU A 190 -7.57 22.56 -1.48
CA GLU A 190 -6.52 21.87 -2.23
C GLU A 190 -5.30 22.79 -2.38
N ILE A 191 -4.10 22.21 -2.45
CA ILE A 191 -2.88 22.93 -2.82
C ILE A 191 -3.05 23.40 -4.27
N PRO A 192 -2.88 24.70 -4.56
CA PRO A 192 -2.95 25.21 -5.93
C PRO A 192 -1.87 24.61 -6.83
N GLY A 193 -2.17 24.42 -8.11
CA GLY A 193 -1.21 23.98 -9.11
C GLY A 193 -1.06 22.47 -9.24
N VAL A 194 -1.86 21.66 -8.54
CA VAL A 194 -1.90 20.22 -8.78
C VAL A 194 -2.77 19.91 -9.98
N HIS A 195 -2.19 19.26 -10.98
CA HIS A 195 -2.85 18.81 -12.20
C HIS A 195 -2.92 17.29 -12.26
N ASP A 196 -3.94 16.76 -12.92
CA ASP A 196 -4.06 15.33 -13.17
C ASP A 196 -4.10 15.00 -14.67
N VAL A 197 -3.68 13.78 -14.98
CA VAL A 197 -3.79 13.16 -16.30
C VAL A 197 -4.44 11.76 -16.14
N PRO A 198 -5.05 11.20 -17.20
CA PRO A 198 -5.56 9.84 -17.15
C PRO A 198 -4.47 8.84 -16.75
N PHE A 199 -4.81 7.85 -15.92
CA PHE A 199 -3.98 6.69 -15.64
C PHE A 199 -4.38 5.56 -16.60
N CYS A 200 -3.40 4.86 -17.16
CA CYS A 200 -3.67 3.69 -17.97
C CYS A 200 -3.87 2.46 -17.10
N ASP A 201 -5.02 1.82 -17.23
CA ASP A 201 -5.40 0.60 -16.51
C ASP A 201 -5.51 -0.63 -17.44
N ASP A 202 -5.09 -0.48 -18.69
CA ASP A 202 -5.06 -1.53 -19.70
C ASP A 202 -3.60 -1.93 -19.98
N ARG A 203 -3.25 -3.14 -19.60
CA ARG A 203 -1.89 -3.71 -19.77
C ARG A 203 -1.43 -3.80 -21.23
N THR A 204 -2.36 -3.66 -22.17
CA THR A 204 -2.10 -3.71 -23.61
C THR A 204 -2.20 -2.34 -24.28
N CYS A 205 -2.40 -1.29 -23.47
CA CYS A 205 -2.54 0.08 -23.98
C CYS A 205 -1.23 0.59 -24.59
N SER A 206 -1.32 1.05 -25.82
CA SER A 206 -0.24 1.70 -26.56
C SER A 206 -0.78 2.99 -27.20
N PRO A 207 0.09 3.83 -27.80
CA PRO A 207 -0.35 5.01 -28.54
C PRO A 207 -1.40 4.73 -29.61
N GLU A 208 -1.39 3.51 -30.21
CA GLU A 208 -2.31 3.10 -31.28
C GLU A 208 -3.61 2.47 -30.76
N THR A 209 -3.58 1.84 -29.58
CA THR A 209 -4.70 1.01 -29.08
C THR A 209 -5.35 1.57 -27.82
N CYS A 210 -4.96 2.78 -27.39
CA CYS A 210 -5.42 3.36 -26.13
C CYS A 210 -6.92 3.55 -26.04
N SER A 211 -7.54 2.93 -25.02
CA SER A 211 -8.94 3.10 -24.64
C SER A 211 -9.12 3.92 -23.34
N CYS A 212 -8.08 4.03 -22.50
CA CYS A 212 -8.11 4.74 -21.21
C CYS A 212 -8.06 6.28 -21.34
N GLY A 213 -7.75 6.80 -22.53
CA GLY A 213 -7.65 8.23 -22.80
C GLY A 213 -6.29 8.86 -22.50
N PHE A 214 -5.30 8.10 -22.04
CA PHE A 214 -3.94 8.62 -21.81
C PHE A 214 -3.25 8.99 -23.12
N PHE A 215 -3.24 8.09 -24.12
CA PHE A 215 -2.80 8.40 -25.47
C PHE A 215 -4.01 8.83 -26.33
N ALA A 216 -4.04 10.07 -26.77
CA ALA A 216 -5.10 10.57 -27.63
C ALA A 216 -4.50 11.02 -28.96
N GLY A 217 -4.81 10.29 -30.05
CA GLY A 217 -4.23 10.55 -31.39
C GLY A 217 -2.71 10.38 -31.41
N GLY A 218 -2.20 9.37 -30.74
CA GLY A 218 -0.79 9.00 -30.74
C GLY A 218 0.12 9.82 -29.81
N THR A 219 -0.43 10.77 -29.07
CA THR A 219 0.34 11.61 -28.12
C THR A 219 -0.28 11.52 -26.73
N SER A 220 0.54 11.38 -25.67
CA SER A 220 0.05 11.32 -24.31
C SER A 220 -0.60 12.63 -23.85
N GLN A 221 -1.57 12.53 -22.95
CA GLN A 221 -2.15 13.70 -22.29
C GLN A 221 -1.12 14.41 -21.41
N LEU A 222 -0.11 13.69 -20.92
CA LEU A 222 1.01 14.26 -20.17
C LEU A 222 1.82 15.22 -21.04
N ARG A 223 2.29 14.79 -22.23
CA ARG A 223 3.01 15.67 -23.17
C ARG A 223 2.17 16.85 -23.63
N ARG A 224 0.86 16.64 -23.87
CA ARG A 224 -0.03 17.73 -24.26
C ARG A 224 -0.19 18.78 -23.17
N LYS A 225 -0.21 18.36 -21.92
CA LYS A 225 -0.31 19.26 -20.77
C LYS A 225 0.96 20.11 -20.62
N LEU A 226 2.12 19.52 -20.89
CA LEU A 226 3.44 20.13 -20.79
C LEU A 226 3.94 20.82 -22.11
N ASP A 227 3.16 20.79 -23.19
CA ASP A 227 3.53 21.42 -24.46
C ASP A 227 3.76 22.93 -24.27
N PRO A 228 4.99 23.44 -24.49
CA PRO A 228 5.29 24.86 -24.24
C PRO A 228 4.48 25.85 -25.09
N ALA A 229 3.95 25.38 -26.24
CA ALA A 229 3.21 26.22 -27.17
C ALA A 229 1.68 26.20 -26.92
N LYS A 230 1.15 25.09 -26.39
CA LYS A 230 -0.29 24.85 -26.32
C LYS A 230 -0.74 24.28 -24.95
N GLY A 231 0.18 23.77 -24.14
CA GLY A 231 -0.06 23.25 -22.81
C GLY A 231 -0.38 24.37 -21.83
N HIS A 232 -0.94 23.95 -20.69
CA HIS A 232 -1.33 24.89 -19.62
C HIS A 232 -0.33 24.87 -18.46
N VAL A 233 0.67 24.00 -18.50
CA VAL A 233 1.67 23.80 -17.46
C VAL A 233 3.05 23.98 -18.10
N ASN A 234 3.81 24.97 -17.62
CA ASN A 234 5.19 25.09 -18.03
C ASN A 234 6.03 23.97 -17.38
N PRO A 235 6.68 23.08 -18.13
CA PRO A 235 7.44 21.96 -17.56
C PRO A 235 8.57 22.44 -16.62
N GLU A 236 9.22 23.58 -16.88
CA GLU A 236 10.26 24.15 -16.00
C GLU A 236 9.73 24.57 -14.61
N GLU A 237 8.42 24.67 -14.42
CA GLU A 237 7.76 25.02 -13.17
C GLU A 237 7.09 23.80 -12.48
N VAL A 238 7.31 22.57 -12.99
CA VAL A 238 6.80 21.33 -12.38
C VAL A 238 7.81 20.79 -11.38
N SER A 239 7.43 20.71 -10.12
CA SER A 239 8.30 20.21 -9.06
C SER A 239 8.31 18.70 -8.93
N TYR A 240 7.20 18.05 -9.27
CA TYR A 240 7.08 16.59 -9.16
C TYR A 240 5.99 16.03 -10.08
N LEU A 241 6.18 14.77 -10.44
CA LEU A 241 5.12 13.88 -10.89
C LEU A 241 5.04 12.73 -9.86
N ILE A 242 3.85 12.52 -9.27
CA ILE A 242 3.64 11.45 -8.30
C ILE A 242 2.68 10.41 -8.85
N MET A 243 3.03 9.13 -8.66
CA MET A 243 2.18 8.00 -9.06
C MET A 243 2.31 6.81 -8.12
N GLU A 244 1.23 6.04 -8.01
CA GLU A 244 1.30 4.66 -7.56
C GLU A 244 1.72 3.82 -8.77
N PRO A 245 2.80 3.00 -8.74
CA PRO A 245 3.16 2.12 -9.86
C PRO A 245 2.02 1.17 -10.24
N ILE A 246 1.26 0.75 -9.24
CA ILE A 246 -0.01 0.05 -9.37
C ILE A 246 -1.02 0.74 -8.46
N GLN A 247 -2.08 1.29 -9.04
CA GLN A 247 -3.06 2.00 -8.22
C GLN A 247 -3.82 1.06 -7.28
N GLY A 248 -3.80 1.37 -5.99
CA GLY A 248 -4.47 0.60 -4.94
C GLY A 248 -5.95 0.94 -4.81
N GLU A 249 -6.26 2.06 -4.17
CA GLU A 249 -7.64 2.49 -3.90
C GLU A 249 -8.43 2.81 -5.17
N GLY A 250 -7.74 3.16 -6.25
CA GLY A 250 -8.32 3.38 -7.59
C GLY A 250 -8.91 2.14 -8.25
N GLY A 251 -8.66 0.93 -7.71
CA GLY A 251 -9.25 -0.32 -8.20
C GLY A 251 -8.24 -1.36 -8.69
N TYR A 252 -7.04 -1.40 -8.14
CA TYR A 252 -5.97 -2.32 -8.54
C TYR A 252 -5.74 -2.28 -10.04
N ARG A 253 -5.31 -1.09 -10.49
CA ARG A 253 -5.06 -0.79 -11.88
C ARG A 253 -3.60 -1.05 -12.22
N PHE A 254 -3.38 -1.91 -13.21
CA PHE A 254 -2.07 -2.33 -13.68
C PHE A 254 -1.80 -1.68 -15.04
N PRO A 255 -0.85 -0.75 -15.13
CA PRO A 255 -0.57 -0.05 -16.38
C PRO A 255 0.18 -0.92 -17.39
N SER A 256 0.21 -0.47 -18.66
CA SER A 256 1.07 -1.03 -19.70
C SER A 256 2.51 -0.54 -19.56
N ASP A 257 3.45 -1.28 -20.14
CA ASP A 257 4.86 -0.87 -20.19
C ASP A 257 5.03 0.41 -21.03
N GLU A 258 4.25 0.56 -22.10
CA GLU A 258 4.27 1.76 -22.96
C GLU A 258 3.79 3.01 -22.22
N PHE A 259 2.80 2.88 -21.32
CA PHE A 259 2.39 3.98 -20.45
C PHE A 259 3.52 4.37 -19.51
N MET A 260 4.15 3.39 -18.87
CA MET A 260 5.23 3.62 -17.91
C MET A 260 6.47 4.19 -18.60
N GLN A 261 6.81 3.68 -19.80
CA GLN A 261 7.92 4.23 -20.59
C GLN A 261 7.66 5.69 -21.00
N GLU A 262 6.43 6.02 -21.40
CA GLU A 262 6.09 7.41 -21.72
C GLU A 262 6.18 8.34 -20.50
N VAL A 263 5.83 7.85 -19.32
CA VAL A 263 6.03 8.61 -18.07
C VAL A 263 7.53 8.83 -17.81
N ALA A 264 8.33 7.77 -17.90
CA ALA A 264 9.79 7.83 -17.75
C ALA A 264 10.42 8.83 -18.73
N ASP A 265 10.09 8.72 -20.01
CA ASP A 265 10.63 9.60 -21.07
C ASP A 265 10.30 11.08 -20.79
N VAL A 266 9.09 11.37 -20.32
CA VAL A 266 8.63 12.75 -20.07
C VAL A 266 9.30 13.35 -18.83
N VAL A 267 9.44 12.58 -17.74
CA VAL A 267 10.10 13.11 -16.54
C VAL A 267 11.59 13.32 -16.78
N GLU A 268 12.25 12.43 -17.53
CA GLU A 268 13.66 12.61 -17.93
C GLU A 268 13.85 13.83 -18.87
N GLU A 269 13.00 13.99 -19.90
CA GLU A 269 13.07 15.09 -20.85
C GLU A 269 12.97 16.47 -20.19
N HIS A 270 12.20 16.57 -19.12
CA HIS A 270 11.89 17.84 -18.46
C HIS A 270 12.52 18.02 -17.09
N ASP A 271 13.37 17.07 -16.64
CA ASP A 271 14.00 17.08 -15.31
C ASP A 271 12.98 17.23 -14.17
N ILE A 272 11.87 16.45 -14.26
CA ILE A 272 10.80 16.44 -13.27
C ILE A 272 11.04 15.32 -12.26
N THR A 273 11.05 15.64 -10.96
CA THR A 273 11.17 14.62 -9.90
C THR A 273 10.04 13.59 -9.99
N LEU A 274 10.37 12.33 -10.20
CA LEU A 274 9.44 11.22 -10.19
C LEU A 274 9.32 10.64 -8.78
N VAL A 275 8.12 10.75 -8.20
CA VAL A 275 7.77 10.18 -6.89
C VAL A 275 6.95 8.91 -7.09
N ALA A 276 7.50 7.75 -6.71
CA ALA A 276 6.76 6.50 -6.66
C ALA A 276 6.13 6.30 -5.27
N ASP A 277 4.82 6.26 -5.23
CA ASP A 277 4.07 5.92 -4.01
C ASP A 277 3.92 4.40 -3.91
N GLU A 278 4.84 3.80 -3.16
CA GLU A 278 4.93 2.35 -2.91
C GLU A 278 4.25 1.93 -1.59
N ILE A 279 3.41 2.78 -1.03
CA ILE A 279 2.77 2.54 0.28
C ILE A 279 1.95 1.25 0.26
N GLN A 280 1.39 0.86 -0.88
CA GLN A 280 0.61 -0.38 -0.99
C GLN A 280 1.27 -1.43 -1.90
N SER A 281 1.94 -1.04 -2.96
CA SER A 281 2.59 -1.91 -3.95
C SER A 281 3.95 -2.44 -3.51
N GLY A 282 4.65 -1.68 -2.67
CA GLY A 282 6.00 -2.03 -2.22
C GLY A 282 6.07 -3.09 -1.14
N VAL A 283 7.29 -3.34 -0.69
CA VAL A 283 7.64 -4.29 0.38
C VAL A 283 7.14 -5.71 0.06
N GLY A 284 7.49 -6.19 -1.14
CA GLY A 284 7.26 -7.57 -1.57
C GLY A 284 5.85 -7.90 -2.04
N ARG A 285 4.89 -7.00 -1.89
CA ARG A 285 3.46 -7.26 -2.16
C ARG A 285 3.19 -7.77 -3.58
N THR A 286 3.93 -7.30 -4.55
CA THR A 286 3.74 -7.62 -5.97
C THR A 286 4.63 -8.73 -6.51
N GLY A 287 5.47 -9.32 -5.64
CA GLY A 287 6.46 -10.33 -6.03
C GLY A 287 7.84 -9.77 -6.39
N GLU A 288 7.96 -8.45 -6.40
CA GLU A 288 9.22 -7.71 -6.37
C GLU A 288 9.25 -6.84 -5.12
N MET A 289 10.43 -6.34 -4.71
CA MET A 289 10.54 -5.50 -3.52
C MET A 289 9.71 -4.22 -3.67
N TRP A 290 9.77 -3.58 -4.84
CA TRP A 290 9.00 -2.39 -5.20
C TRP A 290 8.09 -2.67 -6.41
N GLY A 291 6.91 -2.08 -6.42
CA GLY A 291 6.01 -2.14 -7.58
C GLY A 291 6.64 -1.51 -8.83
N SER A 292 7.53 -0.54 -8.63
CA SER A 292 8.32 0.11 -9.67
C SER A 292 9.27 -0.86 -10.40
N ASP A 293 9.78 -1.89 -9.71
CA ASP A 293 10.72 -2.87 -10.29
C ASP A 293 10.11 -3.67 -11.47
N HIS A 294 8.78 -3.65 -11.57
CA HIS A 294 8.09 -4.29 -12.70
C HIS A 294 8.08 -3.49 -13.99
N TYR A 295 8.50 -2.23 -13.97
CA TYR A 295 8.27 -1.28 -15.05
C TYR A 295 9.54 -0.51 -15.42
N PRO A 296 9.63 0.05 -16.64
CA PRO A 296 10.79 0.82 -17.09
C PRO A 296 10.79 2.26 -16.53
N ILE A 297 10.64 2.40 -15.21
CA ILE A 297 10.71 3.69 -14.50
C ILE A 297 11.82 3.67 -13.46
N GLU A 298 12.50 4.79 -13.30
CA GLU A 298 13.51 5.01 -12.26
C GLU A 298 13.06 6.16 -11.37
N PRO A 299 12.38 5.89 -10.24
CA PRO A 299 11.91 6.95 -9.36
C PRO A 299 13.06 7.69 -8.69
N ASP A 300 12.94 9.01 -8.55
CA ASP A 300 13.83 9.84 -7.74
C ASP A 300 13.52 9.76 -6.25
N VAL A 301 12.24 9.54 -5.92
CA VAL A 301 11.76 9.42 -4.55
C VAL A 301 10.81 8.23 -4.45
N ILE A 302 11.02 7.39 -3.44
CA ILE A 302 10.08 6.33 -3.07
C ILE A 302 9.44 6.69 -1.73
N THR A 303 8.10 6.52 -1.63
CA THR A 303 7.38 6.57 -0.35
C THR A 303 6.82 5.20 -0.01
N CYS A 304 7.05 4.73 1.20
CA CYS A 304 6.48 3.48 1.70
C CYS A 304 6.04 3.60 3.16
N ALA A 305 5.14 2.73 3.61
CA ALA A 305 4.64 2.80 4.97
C ALA A 305 4.03 1.49 5.48
N LYS A 306 2.82 1.17 5.10
CA LYS A 306 1.92 0.12 5.62
C LYS A 306 2.65 -1.09 6.20
N ALA A 307 3.38 -1.83 5.37
CA ALA A 307 4.12 -3.02 5.76
C ALA A 307 5.26 -2.73 6.76
N LEU A 308 5.78 -1.52 6.77
CA LEU A 308 6.87 -1.09 7.67
C LEU A 308 6.38 -0.59 9.02
N ARG A 309 5.08 -0.37 9.22
CA ARG A 309 4.48 0.25 10.42
C ARG A 309 4.86 1.71 10.65
N VAL A 310 5.82 2.23 9.92
CA VAL A 310 6.23 3.65 9.88
C VAL A 310 6.15 4.15 8.45
N GLY A 311 6.03 5.45 8.25
CA GLY A 311 6.23 6.06 6.94
C GLY A 311 7.72 6.24 6.65
N ALA A 312 8.12 6.09 5.40
CA ALA A 312 9.47 6.39 4.95
C ALA A 312 9.44 7.12 3.61
N THR A 313 10.28 8.14 3.49
CA THR A 313 10.60 8.86 2.24
C THR A 313 12.05 8.56 1.94
N ILE A 314 12.33 7.95 0.79
CA ILE A 314 13.64 7.44 0.39
C ILE A 314 14.05 8.16 -0.88
N SER A 315 15.29 8.65 -0.94
CA SER A 315 15.83 9.32 -2.13
C SER A 315 17.36 9.39 -2.06
N ARG A 316 17.96 10.03 -3.04
CA ARG A 316 19.39 10.41 -2.98
C ARG A 316 19.57 11.58 -2.00
N SER A 317 20.71 11.64 -1.34
CA SER A 317 21.04 12.68 -0.37
C SER A 317 21.04 14.11 -0.95
N ASP A 318 21.27 14.26 -2.24
CA ASP A 318 21.25 15.55 -2.93
C ASP A 318 19.83 16.08 -3.21
N VAL A 319 18.82 15.24 -3.15
CA VAL A 319 17.40 15.64 -3.25
C VAL A 319 16.88 16.17 -1.90
N PHE A 320 17.46 15.70 -0.77
CA PHE A 320 17.07 16.19 0.54
C PHE A 320 17.64 17.58 0.83
N PRO A 321 16.89 18.46 1.52
CA PRO A 321 17.39 19.80 1.89
C PRO A 321 18.63 19.71 2.78
N ALA A 322 19.69 20.41 2.41
CA ALA A 322 20.90 20.50 3.22
C ALA A 322 20.76 21.39 4.47
N GLU A 323 19.75 22.27 4.46
CA GLU A 323 19.48 23.20 5.57
C GLU A 323 18.88 22.47 6.77
N ARG A 324 19.56 22.54 7.92
CA ARG A 324 19.09 21.91 9.16
C ARG A 324 17.71 22.42 9.56
N ALA A 325 16.80 21.53 9.96
CA ALA A 325 15.42 21.78 10.34
C ALA A 325 14.49 22.19 9.18
N ARG A 326 14.96 22.23 7.95
CA ARG A 326 14.12 22.47 6.76
C ARG A 326 13.10 21.34 6.56
N LEU A 327 13.53 20.11 6.79
CA LEU A 327 12.69 18.95 6.95
C LEU A 327 12.84 18.48 8.41
N SER A 328 11.72 18.34 9.11
CA SER A 328 11.71 17.95 10.52
C SER A 328 10.59 16.95 10.78
N SER A 329 10.83 15.95 11.59
CA SER A 329 9.85 14.93 11.89
C SER A 329 8.77 15.44 12.85
N THR A 330 7.62 14.78 12.83
CA THR A 330 6.64 14.83 13.91
C THR A 330 7.04 13.83 14.99
N TRP A 331 6.70 14.12 16.24
CA TRP A 331 7.03 13.25 17.38
C TRP A 331 6.55 11.81 17.12
N GLY A 332 7.39 10.83 17.43
CA GLY A 332 7.13 9.42 17.21
C GLY A 332 7.47 8.90 15.81
N ALA A 333 7.89 9.78 14.89
CA ALA A 333 8.31 9.37 13.55
C ALA A 333 9.49 8.40 13.62
N GLY A 334 9.29 7.16 13.15
CA GLY A 334 10.29 6.11 13.26
C GLY A 334 10.54 5.66 14.70
N ASP A 335 9.49 5.59 15.54
CA ASP A 335 9.64 5.05 16.90
C ASP A 335 10.27 3.66 16.89
N ILE A 336 10.98 3.33 17.97
CA ILE A 336 11.83 2.13 18.03
C ILE A 336 11.01 0.85 17.82
N VAL A 337 9.83 0.73 18.43
CA VAL A 337 9.01 -0.49 18.36
C VAL A 337 8.48 -0.71 16.94
N ALA A 338 7.98 0.35 16.32
CA ALA A 338 7.48 0.28 14.95
C ALA A 338 8.63 0.07 13.95
N SER A 339 9.75 0.75 14.12
CA SER A 339 10.95 0.57 13.29
C SER A 339 11.54 -0.83 13.40
N LEU A 340 11.57 -1.42 14.61
CA LEU A 340 11.96 -2.82 14.81
C LEU A 340 11.05 -3.76 14.02
N GLN A 341 9.72 -3.57 14.10
CA GLN A 341 8.79 -4.39 13.33
C GLN A 341 8.99 -4.24 11.82
N GLY A 342 9.23 -3.03 11.34
CA GLY A 342 9.52 -2.76 9.94
C GLY A 342 10.79 -3.46 9.46
N ALA A 343 11.89 -3.34 10.21
CA ALA A 343 13.16 -3.98 9.90
C ALA A 343 13.02 -5.52 9.88
N LEU A 344 12.41 -6.10 10.91
CA LEU A 344 12.16 -7.55 10.97
C LEU A 344 11.21 -8.05 9.87
N THR A 345 10.31 -7.19 9.39
CA THR A 345 9.47 -7.53 8.23
C THR A 345 10.31 -7.64 6.96
N LEU A 346 11.24 -6.71 6.73
CA LEU A 346 12.16 -6.76 5.60
C LEU A 346 13.06 -8.01 5.67
N ASP A 347 13.65 -8.27 6.85
CA ASP A 347 14.45 -9.47 7.08
C ASP A 347 13.65 -10.78 6.83
N ALA A 348 12.39 -10.83 7.25
CA ALA A 348 11.54 -12.00 7.02
C ALA A 348 11.20 -12.21 5.54
N ILE A 349 11.03 -11.14 4.78
CA ILE A 349 10.77 -11.25 3.34
C ILE A 349 11.95 -11.95 2.64
N GLU A 350 13.17 -11.61 3.01
CA GLU A 350 14.39 -12.23 2.49
C GLU A 350 14.57 -13.65 3.03
N ASP A 351 14.55 -13.83 4.36
CA ASP A 351 14.83 -15.12 5.03
C ASP A 351 13.86 -16.23 4.64
N TYR A 352 12.63 -15.90 4.28
CA TYR A 352 11.57 -16.85 3.92
C TYR A 352 11.26 -16.90 2.42
N ASP A 353 12.06 -16.28 1.58
CA ASP A 353 11.86 -16.21 0.12
C ASP A 353 10.43 -15.72 -0.25
N LEU A 354 9.93 -14.70 0.44
CA LEU A 354 8.53 -14.30 0.32
C LEU A 354 8.19 -13.57 -1.00
N LEU A 355 9.17 -13.06 -1.72
CA LEU A 355 8.95 -12.52 -3.07
C LEU A 355 8.52 -13.65 -4.02
N ASP A 356 9.24 -14.74 -4.03
CA ASP A 356 8.91 -15.95 -4.82
C ASP A 356 7.57 -16.54 -4.40
N ASN A 357 7.31 -16.63 -3.07
CA ASN A 357 6.02 -17.10 -2.57
C ASN A 357 4.86 -16.20 -3.06
N ALA A 358 5.03 -14.88 -3.05
CA ALA A 358 4.02 -13.96 -3.54
C ALA A 358 3.69 -14.21 -5.03
N VAL A 359 4.72 -14.44 -5.87
CA VAL A 359 4.53 -14.77 -7.29
C VAL A 359 3.78 -16.09 -7.45
N VAL A 360 4.22 -17.15 -6.75
CA VAL A 360 3.66 -18.51 -6.87
C VAL A 360 2.22 -18.56 -6.35
N ARG A 361 1.97 -18.00 -5.18
CA ARG A 361 0.63 -18.00 -4.56
C ARG A 361 -0.34 -17.06 -5.29
N GLY A 362 0.15 -15.93 -5.79
CA GLY A 362 -0.64 -15.03 -6.63
C GLY A 362 -1.08 -15.71 -7.93
N ARG A 363 -0.18 -16.43 -8.59
CA ARG A 363 -0.52 -17.22 -9.78
C ARG A 363 -1.57 -18.28 -9.47
N GLN A 364 -1.40 -19.04 -8.39
CA GLN A 364 -2.37 -20.04 -7.94
C GLN A 364 -3.77 -19.45 -7.80
N PHE A 365 -3.90 -18.30 -7.11
CA PHE A 365 -5.18 -17.60 -6.98
C PHE A 365 -5.79 -17.22 -8.34
N LEU A 366 -4.99 -16.60 -9.20
CA LEU A 366 -5.44 -16.13 -10.52
C LEU A 366 -5.90 -17.28 -11.42
N GLU A 367 -5.16 -18.39 -11.45
CA GLU A 367 -5.49 -19.59 -12.23
C GLU A 367 -6.78 -20.22 -11.67
N THR A 368 -6.87 -20.46 -10.37
CA THR A 368 -8.06 -21.04 -9.72
C THR A 368 -9.33 -20.22 -10.02
N MET A 369 -9.27 -18.91 -9.88
CA MET A 369 -10.43 -18.04 -10.10
C MET A 369 -10.82 -17.95 -11.58
N ARG A 370 -9.85 -17.93 -12.51
CA ARG A 370 -10.08 -17.89 -13.95
C ARG A 370 -10.61 -19.23 -14.50
N ASP A 371 -10.08 -20.34 -14.01
CA ASP A 371 -10.54 -21.67 -14.41
C ASP A 371 -11.97 -21.95 -13.95
N ALA A 372 -12.35 -21.40 -12.80
CA ALA A 372 -13.72 -21.50 -12.28
C ALA A 372 -14.72 -20.64 -13.08
N ASP A 373 -14.27 -19.57 -13.75
CA ASP A 373 -15.06 -18.64 -14.56
C ASP A 373 -16.43 -18.29 -13.92
N PRO A 374 -16.43 -17.74 -12.68
CA PRO A 374 -17.64 -17.59 -11.91
C PRO A 374 -18.56 -16.50 -12.50
N GLU A 375 -19.87 -16.79 -12.55
CA GLU A 375 -20.87 -15.89 -13.12
C GLU A 375 -20.90 -14.52 -12.42
N GLY A 376 -20.92 -13.44 -13.22
CA GLY A 376 -20.99 -12.06 -12.73
C GLY A 376 -19.65 -11.46 -12.32
N VAL A 377 -18.54 -12.17 -12.51
CA VAL A 377 -17.18 -11.63 -12.44
C VAL A 377 -16.79 -11.06 -13.79
N ALA A 378 -16.39 -9.80 -13.81
CA ALA A 378 -16.01 -9.09 -15.03
C ALA A 378 -14.51 -9.25 -15.36
N ASP A 379 -13.65 -9.29 -14.33
CA ASP A 379 -12.20 -9.49 -14.50
C ASP A 379 -11.56 -10.05 -13.22
N VAL A 380 -10.51 -10.85 -13.41
CA VAL A 380 -9.63 -11.34 -12.34
C VAL A 380 -8.19 -10.99 -12.71
N ARG A 381 -7.58 -10.11 -11.93
CA ARG A 381 -6.24 -9.59 -12.20
C ARG A 381 -5.39 -9.52 -10.95
N GLY A 382 -4.08 -9.39 -11.14
CA GLY A 382 -3.14 -9.26 -10.03
C GLY A 382 -1.69 -9.36 -10.47
N LYS A 383 -0.81 -9.01 -9.55
CA LYS A 383 0.64 -9.16 -9.63
C LYS A 383 1.14 -9.53 -8.23
N GLY A 384 1.85 -10.66 -8.09
CA GLY A 384 2.11 -11.23 -6.77
C GLY A 384 0.82 -11.40 -5.97
N LEU A 385 0.82 -10.99 -4.71
CA LEU A 385 -0.34 -11.04 -3.81
C LEU A 385 -1.10 -9.69 -3.72
N MET A 386 -0.99 -8.86 -4.73
CA MET A 386 -1.86 -7.71 -4.96
C MET A 386 -2.92 -8.11 -5.98
N LEU A 387 -4.05 -8.65 -5.51
CA LEU A 387 -5.04 -9.36 -6.32
C LEU A 387 -6.39 -8.66 -6.31
N ALA A 388 -7.13 -8.76 -7.40
CA ALA A 388 -8.44 -8.14 -7.58
C ALA A 388 -9.42 -9.06 -8.28
N VAL A 389 -10.68 -9.01 -7.83
CA VAL A 389 -11.85 -9.58 -8.52
C VAL A 389 -12.82 -8.44 -8.78
N GLU A 390 -13.09 -8.16 -10.03
CA GLU A 390 -13.99 -7.09 -10.46
C GLU A 390 -15.36 -7.64 -10.85
N PHE A 391 -16.40 -6.93 -10.44
CA PHE A 391 -17.79 -7.29 -10.69
C PHE A 391 -18.46 -6.30 -11.63
N ALA A 392 -19.62 -6.65 -12.16
CA ALA A 392 -20.38 -5.81 -13.07
C ALA A 392 -20.93 -4.52 -12.41
N SER A 393 -21.09 -4.50 -11.08
CA SER A 393 -21.58 -3.34 -10.34
C SER A 393 -21.06 -3.30 -8.90
N THR A 394 -21.20 -2.14 -8.27
CA THR A 394 -20.92 -1.92 -6.84
C THR A 394 -21.80 -2.80 -5.95
N GLU A 395 -23.07 -2.88 -6.27
CA GLU A 395 -24.05 -3.67 -5.50
C GLU A 395 -23.70 -5.15 -5.51
N ARG A 396 -23.26 -5.66 -6.65
CA ARG A 396 -22.81 -7.05 -6.78
C ARG A 396 -21.55 -7.30 -5.95
N ARG A 397 -20.55 -6.40 -6.05
CA ARG A 397 -19.35 -6.46 -5.27
C ARG A 397 -19.65 -6.46 -3.76
N ASP A 398 -20.55 -5.57 -3.30
CA ASP A 398 -20.91 -5.45 -1.88
C ASP A 398 -21.64 -6.71 -1.38
N ALA A 399 -22.53 -7.28 -2.18
CA ALA A 399 -23.20 -8.53 -1.84
C ALA A 399 -22.23 -9.70 -1.71
N VAL A 400 -21.24 -9.82 -2.60
CA VAL A 400 -20.20 -10.85 -2.54
C VAL A 400 -19.30 -10.63 -1.32
N GLN A 401 -18.89 -9.39 -1.02
CA GLN A 401 -18.09 -9.07 0.15
C GLN A 401 -18.80 -9.48 1.45
N GLU A 402 -20.08 -9.16 1.57
CA GLU A 402 -20.88 -9.55 2.74
C GLU A 402 -21.04 -11.07 2.85
N ALA A 403 -21.29 -11.75 1.73
CA ALA A 403 -21.40 -13.21 1.69
C ALA A 403 -20.07 -13.91 2.04
N ALA A 404 -18.93 -13.36 1.61
CA ALA A 404 -17.59 -13.82 1.97
C ALA A 404 -17.32 -13.65 3.48
N LEU A 405 -17.66 -12.48 4.03
CA LEU A 405 -17.53 -12.21 5.47
C LEU A 405 -18.34 -13.21 6.31
N ARG A 406 -19.58 -13.49 5.93
CA ARG A 406 -20.42 -14.49 6.61
C ARG A 406 -19.87 -15.92 6.54
N ARG A 407 -18.93 -16.19 5.62
CA ARG A 407 -18.19 -17.46 5.52
C ARG A 407 -16.85 -17.43 6.24
N GLY A 408 -16.52 -16.30 6.85
CA GLY A 408 -15.26 -16.09 7.54
C GLY A 408 -14.09 -15.70 6.64
N LEU A 409 -14.33 -15.21 5.42
CA LEU A 409 -13.31 -14.64 4.56
C LEU A 409 -13.37 -13.12 4.60
N LEU A 410 -12.30 -12.49 5.10
CA LEU A 410 -12.16 -11.04 5.10
C LEU A 410 -11.58 -10.57 3.76
N THR A 411 -12.28 -9.65 3.10
CA THR A 411 -11.87 -9.00 1.85
C THR A 411 -12.17 -7.51 1.94
N LEU A 412 -11.62 -6.70 1.04
CA LEU A 412 -11.81 -5.24 1.05
C LEU A 412 -12.29 -4.72 -0.30
N ALA A 413 -13.24 -3.81 -0.27
CA ALA A 413 -13.65 -3.06 -1.44
C ALA A 413 -12.61 -1.99 -1.84
N CYS A 414 -12.40 -1.81 -3.16
CA CYS A 414 -11.70 -0.65 -3.72
C CYS A 414 -12.28 -0.27 -5.09
N GLY A 415 -11.86 0.87 -5.64
CA GLY A 415 -12.47 1.36 -6.86
C GLY A 415 -13.99 1.47 -6.73
N TYR A 416 -14.72 1.12 -7.79
CA TYR A 416 -16.18 1.10 -7.82
C TYR A 416 -16.74 -0.29 -7.58
N SER A 417 -16.24 -1.30 -8.28
CA SER A 417 -16.79 -2.66 -8.34
C SER A 417 -15.74 -3.76 -8.06
N VAL A 418 -14.63 -3.42 -7.43
CA VAL A 418 -13.50 -4.32 -7.20
C VAL A 418 -13.44 -4.78 -5.74
N LEU A 419 -13.29 -6.08 -5.53
CA LEU A 419 -12.77 -6.66 -4.29
C LEU A 419 -11.27 -6.86 -4.43
N ARG A 420 -10.52 -6.29 -3.49
CA ARG A 420 -9.08 -6.53 -3.34
C ARG A 420 -8.83 -7.68 -2.39
N ILE A 421 -7.91 -8.51 -2.76
CA ILE A 421 -7.49 -9.71 -2.04
C ILE A 421 -6.01 -9.55 -1.73
N LEU A 422 -5.67 -9.47 -0.45
CA LEU A 422 -4.36 -9.15 0.08
C LEU A 422 -3.95 -10.14 1.17
N PRO A 423 -3.78 -11.43 0.87
CA PRO A 423 -3.31 -12.37 1.88
C PRO A 423 -1.91 -12.00 2.37
N PRO A 424 -1.47 -12.46 3.55
CA PRO A 424 -0.09 -12.28 3.98
C PRO A 424 0.90 -12.87 2.98
N LEU A 425 2.13 -12.33 2.94
CA LEU A 425 3.16 -12.77 1.99
C LEU A 425 3.61 -14.22 2.23
N ASP A 426 3.49 -14.71 3.46
CA ASP A 426 3.80 -16.08 3.87
C ASP A 426 2.61 -17.05 3.73
N VAL A 427 1.56 -16.64 3.03
CA VAL A 427 0.37 -17.48 2.77
C VAL A 427 0.74 -18.78 2.07
N THR A 428 0.14 -19.88 2.51
CA THR A 428 0.40 -21.21 1.98
C THR A 428 -0.53 -21.57 0.82
N GLU A 429 -0.17 -22.64 0.09
CA GLU A 429 -1.01 -23.22 -0.96
C GLU A 429 -2.42 -23.58 -0.46
N ARG A 430 -2.47 -24.22 0.72
CA ARG A 430 -3.73 -24.60 1.37
C ARG A 430 -4.61 -23.40 1.67
N GLU A 431 -4.02 -22.34 2.21
CA GLU A 431 -4.74 -21.13 2.61
C GLU A 431 -5.29 -20.36 1.40
N ILE A 432 -4.52 -20.30 0.30
CA ILE A 432 -5.04 -19.76 -0.97
C ILE A 432 -6.21 -20.60 -1.48
N GLY A 433 -6.10 -21.93 -1.44
CA GLY A 433 -7.20 -22.82 -1.82
C GLY A 433 -8.46 -22.57 -0.99
N LEU A 434 -8.35 -22.51 0.34
CA LEU A 434 -9.47 -22.18 1.22
C LEU A 434 -10.10 -20.82 0.89
N GLY A 435 -9.30 -19.78 0.67
CA GLY A 435 -9.79 -18.47 0.31
C GLY A 435 -10.53 -18.44 -1.02
N CYS A 436 -10.03 -19.18 -2.04
CA CYS A 436 -10.71 -19.33 -3.32
C CYS A 436 -12.05 -20.05 -3.17
N ASP A 437 -12.10 -21.16 -2.42
CA ASP A 437 -13.33 -21.94 -2.20
C ASP A 437 -14.41 -21.08 -1.52
N LEU A 438 -14.04 -20.31 -0.50
CA LEU A 438 -14.94 -19.42 0.21
C LEU A 438 -15.45 -18.28 -0.67
N LEU A 439 -14.56 -17.69 -1.49
CA LEU A 439 -14.91 -16.62 -2.40
C LEU A 439 -15.82 -17.10 -3.53
N LEU A 440 -15.51 -18.23 -4.14
CA LEU A 440 -16.35 -18.84 -5.17
C LEU A 440 -17.75 -19.17 -4.64
N SER A 441 -17.85 -19.78 -3.44
CA SER A 441 -19.14 -20.01 -2.79
C SER A 441 -19.90 -18.72 -2.50
N ALA A 442 -19.22 -17.64 -2.13
CA ALA A 442 -19.85 -16.34 -1.91
C ALA A 442 -20.37 -15.70 -3.20
N ILE A 443 -19.65 -15.90 -4.32
CA ILE A 443 -20.09 -15.45 -5.65
C ILE A 443 -21.31 -16.22 -6.12
N GLU A 444 -21.33 -17.55 -5.97
CA GLU A 444 -22.45 -18.41 -6.35
C GLU A 444 -23.73 -18.04 -5.60
N ASP A 445 -23.67 -17.88 -4.28
CA ASP A 445 -24.84 -17.59 -3.45
C ASP A 445 -25.47 -16.21 -3.70
N THR A 446 -24.74 -15.34 -4.35
CA THR A 446 -25.17 -13.98 -4.65
C THR A 446 -25.46 -13.76 -6.14
N ALA A 447 -25.45 -14.85 -6.96
CA ALA A 447 -25.68 -14.82 -8.41
C ALA A 447 -27.08 -14.36 -8.84
#